data_4354887af5ec22719f459b56b59dee48
#
_entry.id   4354887af5ec22719f459b56b59dee48
#
_cell.length_a   1.000
_cell.length_b   1.000
_cell.length_c   1.000
_cell.angle_alpha   90.00
_cell.angle_beta   90.00
_cell.angle_gamma   90.00
#
_symmetry.space_group_name_H-M   'P 1'
#
loop_
_entity.id
_entity.type
_entity.pdbx_description
1 polymer ?
#
loop_
_entity_poly.entity_id
_entity_poly.type
_entity_poly.pdbx_seq_one_letter_code
_entity_poly.pdbx_strand_id
1 'polypeptide(L)'
;MMIEMKKIKLFIGIAAWLAVSTCCSTDPFADWGTETESGQPVLPDGTDTSDGGSGSFDGTGTLFDFEVVIDDTDMSGDDIDEIIVADKNNENYDDFIENSEFSSTVEIAYSGTSAMVISNVEGVDISQDGAHVVVTSTVKKVEYILSGVTTDGSFKVYSDNKFKLTLNGVNIVNPSGAAINIQSGKRVFVVSPDGTENTLVDGSSYVLTDGEDMKGCFFSEGQLIFSGGGKLRVTGNYKHGICSDDYVRFRQGSRVTVVGAVKDGIHVNDAVVIGGGILNITATDDGIQCEKGPISVTGGRTTVITTGNAVYEDSDISSSSCINGGTTFAMTAGTVLLKSSGSAGKGLNCDGEIYLYGGTLRVVTTGKQYVYGRLDSSAKGIKSKSSLTIESGAIWVRATGGEGSEGIESKNVMTINGGDIAVYAYDDCLNASNNITINGGSVYCYSTGNDGVDSNGTLTITGGTVVASGTVSPEDGFDCDQNTFKITGGTVLGIGGGTSTPTANSCTQRSVIYGGSGSAGQYIGIQSSDGTNLMTYMIPRTYQQMTLLFSSPQLENGSYTIYTGGSVTDGSSFYGLYTGAIYDGGTQAATFTANSMVTQIGSASGGGNPGGGGGPGGGPGGWGW
;
A
#
# COMPACT_ATOMS: atom_id res chain seq x y z
N MET A 1 12.48 9.01 41.26
CA MET A 1 11.19 9.72 41.06
C MET A 1 10.61 9.08 39.80
N MET A 2 9.67 8.16 39.98
CA MET A 2 9.10 7.36 38.89
C MET A 2 8.10 8.22 38.12
N ILE A 3 8.35 8.44 36.84
CA ILE A 3 7.38 9.05 35.93
C ILE A 3 6.60 7.88 35.34
N GLU A 4 5.31 7.81 35.66
CA GLU A 4 4.37 6.86 35.07
C GLU A 4 4.22 7.15 33.58
N MET A 5 4.64 6.18 32.76
CA MET A 5 4.28 6.16 31.34
C MET A 5 2.77 5.84 31.22
N LYS A 6 1.96 6.84 30.89
CA LYS A 6 0.59 6.62 30.46
C LYS A 6 0.64 5.92 29.10
N LYS A 7 0.29 4.65 29.08
CA LYS A 7 0.04 3.89 27.85
C LYS A 7 -1.17 4.52 27.14
N ILE A 8 -0.92 5.20 26.04
CA ILE A 8 -1.98 5.63 25.12
C ILE A 8 -2.51 4.35 24.46
N LYS A 9 -3.69 3.92 24.86
CA LYS A 9 -4.45 2.90 24.15
C LYS A 9 -5.22 3.63 23.05
N LEU A 10 -4.67 3.61 21.85
CA LEU A 10 -5.42 3.95 20.64
C LEU A 10 -6.46 2.84 20.42
N PHE A 11 -7.65 3.01 20.97
CA PHE A 11 -8.78 2.16 20.63
C PHE A 11 -9.36 2.68 19.31
N ILE A 12 -9.11 1.96 18.22
CA ILE A 12 -9.92 2.09 17.01
C ILE A 12 -11.30 1.54 17.39
N GLY A 13 -12.20 2.43 17.74
CA GLY A 13 -13.61 2.08 17.99
C GLY A 13 -14.25 1.69 16.66
N ILE A 14 -14.18 0.42 16.31
CA ILE A 14 -14.96 -0.15 15.21
C ILE A 14 -16.40 -0.24 15.69
N ALA A 15 -17.21 0.78 15.40
CA ALA A 15 -18.65 0.66 15.44
C ALA A 15 -19.07 -0.15 14.20
N ALA A 16 -19.19 -1.46 14.36
CA ALA A 16 -19.85 -2.31 13.38
C ALA A 16 -21.34 -1.94 13.33
N TRP A 17 -21.72 -1.05 12.43
CA TRP A 17 -23.09 -0.87 12.00
C TRP A 17 -23.38 -1.84 10.86
N LEU A 18 -24.03 -2.96 11.20
CA LEU A 18 -24.76 -3.74 10.21
C LEU A 18 -25.96 -2.91 9.73
N ALA A 19 -25.76 -2.09 8.74
CA ALA A 19 -26.85 -1.54 7.95
C ALA A 19 -26.95 -2.39 6.68
N VAL A 20 -27.89 -3.32 6.67
CA VAL A 20 -28.39 -3.88 5.42
C VAL A 20 -29.17 -2.76 4.73
N SER A 21 -28.51 -2.01 3.86
CA SER A 21 -29.16 -1.15 2.89
C SER A 21 -28.83 -1.67 1.51
N THR A 22 -29.85 -2.17 0.83
CA THR A 22 -29.88 -2.28 -0.62
C THR A 22 -29.64 -0.88 -1.18
N CYS A 23 -28.41 -0.59 -1.56
CA CYS A 23 -28.09 0.63 -2.28
C CYS A 23 -27.35 0.25 -3.56
N CYS A 24 -27.81 0.84 -4.65
CA CYS A 24 -27.18 0.75 -5.96
C CYS A 24 -25.67 1.00 -5.84
N SER A 25 -24.88 0.01 -6.23
CA SER A 25 -23.45 0.17 -6.37
C SER A 25 -23.15 1.12 -7.52
N THR A 26 -22.66 2.31 -7.21
CA THR A 26 -21.86 3.03 -8.19
C THR A 26 -20.49 2.41 -8.16
N ASP A 27 -20.13 1.72 -9.24
CA ASP A 27 -18.86 1.05 -9.43
C ASP A 27 -17.72 2.08 -9.43
N PRO A 28 -16.74 2.01 -8.52
CA PRO A 28 -15.58 2.89 -8.55
C PRO A 28 -14.65 2.65 -9.76
N PHE A 29 -14.97 1.70 -10.63
CA PHE A 29 -14.19 1.37 -11.82
C PHE A 29 -14.68 2.06 -13.11
N ALA A 30 -15.74 2.86 -13.06
CA ALA A 30 -16.36 3.47 -14.26
C ALA A 30 -15.46 4.43 -15.06
N ASP A 31 -14.30 4.83 -14.51
CA ASP A 31 -13.43 5.83 -15.16
C ASP A 31 -12.23 5.21 -15.93
N TRP A 32 -12.15 3.88 -16.06
CA TRP A 32 -10.98 3.20 -16.65
C TRP A 32 -11.29 2.34 -17.89
N GLY A 33 -12.50 2.36 -18.40
CA GLY A 33 -12.90 1.63 -19.60
C GLY A 33 -13.93 2.41 -20.40
N THR A 34 -13.87 2.35 -21.73
CA THR A 34 -14.90 2.88 -22.60
C THR A 34 -16.24 2.24 -22.25
N GLU A 35 -17.21 3.03 -21.77
CA GLU A 35 -18.57 2.56 -21.52
C GLU A 35 -19.17 1.93 -22.76
N THR A 36 -19.61 0.70 -22.65
CA THR A 36 -20.59 0.13 -23.56
C THR A 36 -21.98 0.27 -22.94
N GLU A 37 -23.01 0.50 -23.73
CA GLU A 37 -24.40 0.83 -23.32
C GLU A 37 -25.11 -0.22 -22.41
N SER A 38 -24.42 -1.16 -21.82
CA SER A 38 -24.99 -2.23 -20.99
C SER A 38 -24.70 -2.12 -19.47
N GLY A 39 -23.99 -1.11 -19.00
CA GLY A 39 -23.83 -0.82 -17.56
C GLY A 39 -23.15 -1.90 -16.71
N GLN A 40 -22.40 -2.82 -17.30
CA GLN A 40 -21.52 -3.74 -16.59
C GLN A 40 -20.06 -3.36 -16.85
N PRO A 41 -19.18 -3.35 -15.83
CA PRO A 41 -17.78 -3.10 -16.04
C PRO A 41 -17.19 -4.20 -16.91
N VAL A 42 -16.70 -3.83 -18.09
CA VAL A 42 -15.91 -4.73 -18.92
C VAL A 42 -14.49 -4.69 -18.39
N LEU A 43 -14.05 -5.76 -17.76
CA LEU A 43 -12.62 -6.00 -17.57
C LEU A 43 -11.96 -5.93 -18.95
N PRO A 44 -10.82 -5.25 -19.14
CA PRO A 44 -10.20 -5.14 -20.43
C PRO A 44 -9.98 -6.53 -21.01
N ASP A 45 -10.69 -6.82 -22.08
CA ASP A 45 -10.49 -8.03 -22.86
C ASP A 45 -9.12 -7.89 -23.55
N GLY A 46 -8.20 -8.80 -23.23
CA GLY A 46 -6.85 -8.82 -23.80
C GLY A 46 -6.77 -9.19 -25.28
N THR A 47 -7.78 -8.90 -26.05
CA THR A 47 -7.86 -9.19 -27.48
C THR A 47 -7.99 -7.90 -28.32
N ASP A 48 -6.97 -7.04 -28.30
CA ASP A 48 -6.77 -6.15 -29.46
C ASP A 48 -6.01 -6.94 -30.54
N THR A 49 -6.77 -7.52 -31.47
CA THR A 49 -6.25 -8.33 -32.59
C THR A 49 -5.85 -7.47 -33.80
N SER A 50 -5.53 -6.20 -33.62
CA SER A 50 -5.21 -5.30 -34.74
C SER A 50 -3.73 -5.19 -35.09
N ASP A 51 -2.82 -5.94 -34.43
CA ASP A 51 -1.43 -5.97 -34.86
C ASP A 51 -0.89 -7.40 -34.87
N GLY A 52 -0.47 -7.84 -36.05
CA GLY A 52 0.01 -9.21 -36.34
C GLY A 52 1.35 -9.59 -35.74
N GLY A 53 1.61 -9.17 -34.50
CA GLY A 53 2.76 -9.57 -33.71
C GLY A 53 2.39 -10.77 -32.83
N SER A 54 3.21 -11.83 -32.84
CA SER A 54 3.13 -12.96 -31.93
C SER A 54 3.46 -12.54 -30.49
N GLY A 55 2.61 -11.71 -29.88
CA GLY A 55 2.70 -11.34 -28.48
C GLY A 55 2.31 -12.54 -27.61
N SER A 56 3.23 -13.01 -26.75
CA SER A 56 2.88 -13.97 -25.73
C SER A 56 1.90 -13.29 -24.76
N PHE A 57 0.72 -13.86 -24.58
CA PHE A 57 -0.19 -13.47 -23.51
C PHE A 57 0.49 -13.84 -22.18
N ASP A 58 0.96 -12.84 -21.43
CA ASP A 58 1.63 -13.03 -20.15
C ASP A 58 0.69 -12.96 -18.94
N GLY A 59 -0.61 -12.88 -19.19
CA GLY A 59 -1.64 -12.79 -18.15
C GLY A 59 -1.72 -11.44 -17.44
N THR A 60 -0.86 -10.48 -17.79
CA THR A 60 -0.79 -9.20 -17.09
C THR A 60 -1.64 -8.12 -17.72
N GLY A 61 -1.92 -8.19 -19.04
CA GLY A 61 -2.66 -7.16 -19.75
C GLY A 61 -2.22 -5.74 -19.38
N THR A 62 -3.03 -4.76 -19.70
CA THR A 62 -2.77 -3.35 -19.32
C THR A 62 -2.99 -3.05 -17.83
N LEU A 63 -3.51 -4.00 -17.05
CA LEU A 63 -3.91 -3.77 -15.65
C LEU A 63 -2.73 -3.45 -14.71
N PHE A 64 -1.54 -3.98 -15.01
CA PHE A 64 -0.32 -3.69 -14.26
C PHE A 64 0.53 -2.58 -14.89
N ASP A 65 0.11 -1.99 -15.99
CA ASP A 65 0.77 -0.85 -16.66
C ASP A 65 0.34 0.50 -16.08
N PHE A 66 -0.02 0.54 -14.80
CA PHE A 66 -0.27 1.81 -14.14
C PHE A 66 1.05 2.49 -13.76
N GLU A 67 1.13 3.79 -14.02
CA GLU A 67 2.21 4.63 -13.54
C GLU A 67 1.81 5.36 -12.27
N VAL A 68 2.73 5.40 -11.30
CA VAL A 68 2.62 6.25 -10.12
C VAL A 68 3.36 7.54 -10.42
N VAL A 69 2.61 8.62 -10.58
CA VAL A 69 3.13 9.96 -10.85
C VAL A 69 2.55 10.96 -9.86
N ILE A 70 3.34 11.98 -9.56
CA ILE A 70 2.85 13.11 -8.74
C ILE A 70 1.89 13.94 -9.58
N ASP A 71 0.65 14.04 -9.13
CA ASP A 71 -0.37 14.93 -9.71
C ASP A 71 -0.95 15.81 -8.59
N ASP A 72 -0.72 17.11 -8.67
CA ASP A 72 -1.23 18.11 -7.74
C ASP A 72 -2.47 18.84 -8.26
N THR A 73 -3.00 18.43 -9.40
CA THR A 73 -4.12 19.07 -10.08
C THR A 73 -5.44 18.32 -9.94
N ASP A 74 -5.38 17.00 -9.84
CA ASP A 74 -6.58 16.16 -9.73
C ASP A 74 -7.15 16.19 -8.30
N MET A 75 -8.36 16.74 -8.19
CA MET A 75 -9.14 16.84 -6.96
C MET A 75 -10.36 15.92 -6.98
N SER A 76 -10.51 15.10 -8.02
CA SER A 76 -11.74 14.33 -8.24
C SER A 76 -11.81 13.09 -7.34
N GLY A 77 -12.81 13.04 -6.51
CA GLY A 77 -13.41 11.80 -6.02
C GLY A 77 -12.83 11.14 -4.77
N ASP A 78 -11.60 11.47 -4.36
CA ASP A 78 -10.94 10.72 -3.27
C ASP A 78 -11.11 11.37 -1.89
N ASP A 79 -11.66 12.57 -1.82
CA ASP A 79 -11.81 13.30 -0.57
C ASP A 79 -13.21 13.03 0.03
N ILE A 80 -13.22 12.27 1.11
CA ILE A 80 -14.46 11.92 1.83
C ILE A 80 -14.78 13.04 2.80
N ASP A 81 -16.06 13.42 2.90
CA ASP A 81 -16.51 14.42 3.87
C ASP A 81 -16.10 14.03 5.29
N GLU A 82 -15.16 14.78 5.85
CA GLU A 82 -14.66 14.54 7.20
C GLU A 82 -15.73 14.94 8.22
N ILE A 83 -16.09 14.01 9.09
CA ILE A 83 -17.01 14.29 10.19
C ILE A 83 -16.26 15.03 11.30
N ILE A 84 -16.64 16.30 11.53
CA ILE A 84 -16.10 17.10 12.64
C ILE A 84 -16.52 16.47 13.96
N VAL A 85 -15.54 16.09 14.77
CA VAL A 85 -15.79 15.53 16.09
C VAL A 85 -16.24 16.64 17.04
N ALA A 86 -17.50 16.63 17.41
CA ALA A 86 -18.11 17.62 18.33
C ALA A 86 -18.12 17.18 19.81
N ASP A 87 -17.90 15.91 20.09
CA ASP A 87 -17.84 15.40 21.47
C ASP A 87 -16.49 15.73 22.11
N LYS A 88 -16.52 16.55 23.16
CA LYS A 88 -15.32 16.98 23.91
C LYS A 88 -14.58 15.83 24.62
N ASN A 89 -15.23 14.68 24.79
CA ASN A 89 -14.59 13.51 25.39
C ASN A 89 -13.89 12.63 24.35
N ASN A 90 -14.07 12.88 23.07
CA ASN A 90 -13.38 12.18 22.02
C ASN A 90 -11.92 12.67 21.96
N GLU A 91 -10.98 11.75 21.85
CA GLU A 91 -9.55 12.05 21.79
C GLU A 91 -9.16 12.95 20.61
N ASN A 92 -9.89 12.87 19.49
CA ASN A 92 -9.67 13.69 18.31
C ASN A 92 -10.37 15.05 18.34
N TYR A 93 -11.12 15.40 19.41
CA TYR A 93 -11.87 16.66 19.50
C TYR A 93 -10.98 17.89 19.22
N ASP A 94 -9.80 17.89 19.82
CA ASP A 94 -8.86 18.99 19.72
C ASP A 94 -8.11 19.07 18.37
N ASP A 95 -8.25 18.09 17.48
CA ASP A 95 -7.66 18.12 16.13
C ASP A 95 -8.49 18.94 15.13
N PHE A 96 -9.71 19.26 15.52
CA PHE A 96 -10.61 20.04 14.69
C PHE A 96 -10.48 21.52 15.04
N ILE A 97 -9.97 22.32 14.09
CA ILE A 97 -9.78 23.76 14.26
C ILE A 97 -11.12 24.45 14.57
N GLU A 98 -12.21 23.89 14.12
CA GLU A 98 -13.59 24.35 14.37
C GLU A 98 -13.96 24.33 15.85
N ASN A 99 -13.26 23.52 16.64
CA ASN A 99 -13.40 23.43 18.10
C ASN A 99 -12.47 24.39 18.84
N SER A 100 -11.79 25.28 18.14
CA SER A 100 -10.83 26.24 18.69
C SER A 100 -11.14 27.65 18.22
N GLU A 101 -10.75 28.65 19.03
CA GLU A 101 -10.88 30.05 18.69
C GLU A 101 -9.48 30.72 18.68
N PHE A 102 -9.27 31.62 17.74
CA PHE A 102 -8.06 32.40 17.60
C PHE A 102 -8.47 33.88 17.45
N SER A 103 -8.31 34.66 18.51
CA SER A 103 -8.81 36.03 18.61
C SER A 103 -7.71 37.08 18.59
N SER A 104 -6.46 36.66 18.68
CA SER A 104 -5.29 37.55 18.61
C SER A 104 -4.48 37.23 17.38
N THR A 105 -4.08 38.23 16.60
CA THR A 105 -3.38 38.03 15.33
C THR A 105 -2.03 38.69 15.35
N VAL A 106 -1.02 37.99 14.84
CA VAL A 106 0.32 38.51 14.53
C VAL A 106 0.59 38.28 13.06
N GLU A 107 0.84 39.31 12.30
CA GLU A 107 1.12 39.23 10.87
C GLU A 107 2.62 39.41 10.60
N ILE A 108 3.20 38.54 9.80
CA ILE A 108 4.59 38.58 9.35
C ILE A 108 4.61 38.57 7.83
N ALA A 109 5.02 39.69 7.23
CA ALA A 109 5.12 39.84 5.79
C ALA A 109 6.58 39.91 5.35
N TYR A 110 7.05 38.88 4.67
CA TYR A 110 8.41 38.80 4.16
C TYR A 110 8.60 39.64 2.90
N SER A 111 9.75 40.33 2.78
CA SER A 111 10.11 41.11 1.61
C SER A 111 11.62 41.09 1.39
N GLY A 112 12.10 40.22 0.51
CA GLY A 112 13.53 40.04 0.25
C GLY A 112 14.28 39.54 1.49
N THR A 113 15.19 40.35 2.02
CA THR A 113 16.01 40.01 3.20
C THR A 113 15.47 40.63 4.50
N SER A 114 14.20 41.04 4.53
CA SER A 114 13.56 41.61 5.71
C SER A 114 12.16 41.10 5.90
N ALA A 115 11.62 41.29 7.09
CA ALA A 115 10.20 41.04 7.37
C ALA A 115 9.59 42.27 8.05
N MET A 116 8.34 42.55 7.72
CA MET A 116 7.51 43.48 8.45
C MET A 116 6.62 42.70 9.40
N VAL A 117 6.69 43.02 10.68
CA VAL A 117 5.89 42.39 11.72
C VAL A 117 4.87 43.38 12.26
N ILE A 118 3.59 42.98 12.26
CA ILE A 118 2.49 43.75 12.83
C ILE A 118 1.94 42.93 14.00
N SER A 119 2.15 43.41 15.21
CA SER A 119 1.64 42.81 16.44
C SER A 119 1.30 43.90 17.44
N ASN A 120 0.15 43.74 18.09
CA ASN A 120 -0.25 44.52 19.27
C ASN A 120 -0.68 43.60 20.44
N VAL A 121 -0.25 42.35 20.38
CA VAL A 121 -0.65 41.30 21.35
C VAL A 121 0.32 41.33 22.53
N GLU A 122 -0.14 41.78 23.68
CA GLU A 122 0.64 41.76 24.93
C GLU A 122 0.99 40.32 25.33
N GLY A 123 2.24 40.04 25.67
CA GLY A 123 2.75 38.70 26.00
C GLY A 123 3.18 37.88 24.78
N VAL A 124 3.27 38.49 23.60
CA VAL A 124 3.97 37.98 22.44
C VAL A 124 5.19 38.81 22.17
N ASP A 125 6.38 38.28 22.49
CA ASP A 125 7.66 38.93 22.27
C ASP A 125 8.22 38.47 20.91
N ILE A 126 8.70 39.45 20.13
CA ILE A 126 9.21 39.17 18.77
C ILE A 126 10.61 39.76 18.66
N SER A 127 11.56 38.92 18.26
CA SER A 127 12.90 39.36 17.85
C SER A 127 13.11 39.08 16.36
N GLN A 128 13.88 39.91 15.71
CA GLN A 128 14.07 39.83 14.27
C GLN A 128 15.51 40.15 13.90
N ASP A 129 16.08 39.34 12.99
CA ASP A 129 17.34 39.64 12.32
C ASP A 129 17.12 39.44 10.80
N GLY A 130 17.05 40.55 10.07
CA GLY A 130 16.66 40.52 8.66
C GLY A 130 15.27 39.96 8.47
N ALA A 131 15.17 38.83 7.73
CA ALA A 131 13.93 38.09 7.56
C ALA A 131 13.83 36.84 8.48
N HIS A 132 14.75 36.66 9.43
CA HIS A 132 14.63 35.64 10.46
C HIS A 132 13.81 36.18 11.63
N VAL A 133 12.62 35.64 11.81
CA VAL A 133 11.67 36.09 12.85
C VAL A 133 11.55 35.00 13.92
N VAL A 134 11.79 35.41 15.17
CA VAL A 134 11.64 34.54 16.35
C VAL A 134 10.54 35.10 17.24
N VAL A 135 9.58 34.24 17.57
CA VAL A 135 8.43 34.57 18.44
C VAL A 135 8.53 33.79 19.74
N THR A 136 8.32 34.46 20.87
CA THR A 136 8.11 33.81 22.17
C THR A 136 6.76 34.25 22.71
N SER A 137 5.88 33.28 23.01
CA SER A 137 4.48 33.55 23.38
C SER A 137 4.01 32.73 24.56
N THR A 138 3.42 33.41 25.55
CA THR A 138 2.65 32.78 26.65
C THR A 138 1.16 32.94 26.46
N VAL A 139 0.71 33.52 25.33
CA VAL A 139 -0.66 33.93 25.05
C VAL A 139 -1.43 32.78 24.40
N LYS A 140 -2.70 32.62 24.81
CA LYS A 140 -3.66 31.70 24.20
C LYS A 140 -4.36 32.33 23.00
N LYS A 141 -4.88 31.48 22.11
CA LYS A 141 -5.73 31.90 20.98
C LYS A 141 -5.04 32.83 19.99
N VAL A 142 -3.75 32.62 19.75
CA VAL A 142 -2.97 33.41 18.78
C VAL A 142 -3.01 32.74 17.42
N GLU A 143 -3.20 33.54 16.39
CA GLU A 143 -2.97 33.21 15.00
C GLU A 143 -1.73 33.96 14.48
N TYR A 144 -0.78 33.24 13.93
CA TYR A 144 0.34 33.81 13.17
C TYR A 144 0.05 33.68 11.69
N ILE A 145 0.09 34.81 10.95
CA ILE A 145 -0.15 34.85 9.50
C ILE A 145 1.16 35.17 8.80
N LEU A 146 1.67 34.22 8.02
CA LEU A 146 2.88 34.39 7.23
C LEU A 146 2.52 34.69 5.78
N SER A 147 3.14 35.69 5.19
CA SER A 147 2.96 36.07 3.79
C SER A 147 4.23 36.62 3.16
N GLY A 148 4.23 36.76 1.82
CA GLY A 148 5.34 37.37 1.08
C GLY A 148 6.51 36.43 0.81
N VAL A 149 7.65 36.96 0.39
CA VAL A 149 8.76 36.19 -0.16
C VAL A 149 10.08 36.58 0.47
N THR A 150 10.85 35.58 0.90
CA THR A 150 12.25 35.75 1.33
C THR A 150 13.15 34.66 0.75
N THR A 151 14.38 35.02 0.43
CA THR A 151 15.44 34.10 -0.01
C THR A 151 16.47 33.81 1.09
N ASP A 152 16.32 34.45 2.24
CA ASP A 152 17.16 34.26 3.43
C ASP A 152 16.35 34.67 4.66
N GLY A 153 15.56 33.75 5.20
CA GLY A 153 14.70 34.03 6.34
C GLY A 153 14.07 32.76 6.92
N SER A 154 13.41 32.91 8.06
CA SER A 154 12.78 31.82 8.77
C SER A 154 11.66 32.31 9.70
N PHE A 155 10.79 31.40 10.09
CA PHE A 155 9.85 31.58 11.19
C PHE A 155 10.16 30.59 12.29
N LYS A 156 10.51 31.10 13.48
CA LYS A 156 10.73 30.28 14.67
C LYS A 156 9.78 30.71 15.79
N VAL A 157 9.19 29.75 16.49
CA VAL A 157 8.23 30.05 17.55
C VAL A 157 8.42 29.16 18.77
N TYR A 158 8.48 29.79 19.94
CA TYR A 158 8.35 29.18 21.26
C TYR A 158 6.98 29.54 21.80
N SER A 159 6.11 28.57 22.10
CA SER A 159 4.77 28.84 22.62
C SER A 159 4.37 27.85 23.70
N ASP A 160 3.81 28.40 24.79
CA ASP A 160 3.23 27.59 25.87
C ASP A 160 1.84 27.03 25.52
N ASN A 161 1.23 27.51 24.44
CA ASN A 161 -0.14 27.21 24.07
C ASN A 161 -0.29 26.80 22.62
N LYS A 162 -1.36 26.07 22.30
CA LYS A 162 -1.75 25.78 20.91
C LYS A 162 -2.04 27.08 20.16
N PHE A 163 -1.70 27.10 18.89
CA PHE A 163 -1.89 28.27 18.03
C PHE A 163 -2.27 27.87 16.60
N LYS A 164 -2.70 28.85 15.83
CA LYS A 164 -2.94 28.72 14.39
C LYS A 164 -1.79 29.37 13.63
N LEU A 165 -1.28 28.66 12.63
CA LEU A 165 -0.29 29.13 11.68
C LEU A 165 -0.93 29.18 10.30
N THR A 166 -1.20 30.37 9.80
CA THR A 166 -1.79 30.61 8.49
C THR A 166 -0.71 30.93 7.48
N LEU A 167 -0.59 30.09 6.45
CA LEU A 167 0.35 30.27 5.34
C LEU A 167 -0.40 30.97 4.19
N ASN A 168 -0.28 32.28 4.12
CA ASN A 168 -1.06 33.15 3.23
C ASN A 168 -0.22 33.66 2.05
N GLY A 169 0.19 32.77 1.17
CA GLY A 169 1.04 33.11 0.03
C GLY A 169 2.47 33.40 0.45
N VAL A 170 3.02 32.57 1.34
CA VAL A 170 4.37 32.73 1.87
C VAL A 170 5.36 31.85 1.10
N ASN A 171 6.53 32.44 0.78
CA ASN A 171 7.66 31.72 0.21
C ASN A 171 8.91 32.00 1.07
N ILE A 172 9.39 30.99 1.79
CA ILE A 172 10.56 31.08 2.66
C ILE A 172 11.64 30.14 2.15
N VAL A 173 12.82 30.70 1.86
CA VAL A 173 14.06 29.94 1.71
C VAL A 173 14.95 30.28 2.89
N ASN A 174 15.41 29.26 3.64
CA ASN A 174 16.39 29.42 4.72
C ASN A 174 17.67 28.65 4.37
N PRO A 175 18.73 29.30 3.89
CA PRO A 175 19.95 28.60 3.48
C PRO A 175 20.72 27.91 4.63
N SER A 176 20.42 28.22 5.88
CA SER A 176 21.19 27.79 7.05
C SER A 176 20.38 27.11 8.15
N GLY A 177 19.11 26.76 7.87
CA GLY A 177 18.26 26.12 8.86
C GLY A 177 16.88 25.75 8.30
N ALA A 178 15.98 25.37 9.20
CA ALA A 178 14.58 25.12 8.88
C ALA A 178 13.87 26.41 8.41
N ALA A 179 12.99 26.30 7.42
CA ALA A 179 12.15 27.43 7.01
C ALA A 179 11.12 27.78 8.10
N ILE A 180 10.52 26.75 8.71
CA ILE A 180 9.63 26.86 9.87
C ILE A 180 10.14 25.94 10.98
N ASN A 181 10.36 26.52 12.17
CA ASN A 181 10.86 25.82 13.36
C ASN A 181 9.95 26.08 14.56
N ILE A 182 9.15 25.09 14.94
CA ILE A 182 8.21 25.18 16.05
C ILE A 182 8.78 24.47 17.27
N GLN A 183 9.31 25.25 18.19
CA GLN A 183 9.84 24.80 19.48
C GLN A 183 8.75 24.85 20.55
N SER A 184 7.69 24.06 20.33
CA SER A 184 6.52 23.98 21.18
C SER A 184 5.89 22.59 21.11
N GLY A 185 5.84 21.90 22.22
CA GLY A 185 5.13 20.60 22.34
C GLY A 185 3.60 20.76 22.37
N LYS A 186 3.04 21.77 21.69
CA LYS A 186 1.60 22.05 21.62
C LYS A 186 1.11 21.94 20.19
N ARG A 187 -0.19 21.62 20.06
CA ARG A 187 -0.86 21.48 18.77
C ARG A 187 -0.77 22.76 17.94
N VAL A 188 -0.42 22.62 16.68
CA VAL A 188 -0.40 23.70 15.71
C VAL A 188 -1.35 23.38 14.57
N PHE A 189 -2.31 24.26 14.34
CA PHE A 189 -3.19 24.21 13.17
C PHE A 189 -2.51 24.95 12.02
N VAL A 190 -2.00 24.19 11.06
CA VAL A 190 -1.37 24.74 9.84
C VAL A 190 -2.45 24.90 8.78
N VAL A 191 -2.77 26.12 8.44
CA VAL A 191 -3.85 26.43 7.49
C VAL A 191 -3.27 27.12 6.26
N SER A 192 -3.53 26.53 5.09
CA SER A 192 -3.27 27.16 3.79
C SER A 192 -4.62 27.60 3.21
N PRO A 193 -4.97 28.90 3.25
CA PRO A 193 -6.23 29.39 2.72
C PRO A 193 -6.40 29.08 1.23
N ASP A 194 -7.63 28.88 0.79
CA ASP A 194 -7.96 28.60 -0.61
C ASP A 194 -7.34 29.61 -1.57
N GLY A 195 -6.78 29.11 -2.66
CA GLY A 195 -6.15 29.94 -3.70
C GLY A 195 -4.75 30.45 -3.34
N THR A 196 -4.21 30.15 -2.15
CA THR A 196 -2.82 30.47 -1.80
C THR A 196 -1.84 29.41 -2.30
N GLU A 197 -0.63 29.86 -2.65
CA GLU A 197 0.51 29.01 -2.95
C GLU A 197 1.65 29.33 -1.99
N ASN A 198 2.11 28.35 -1.22
CA ASN A 198 3.09 28.48 -0.19
C ASN A 198 4.29 27.57 -0.49
N THR A 199 5.51 28.06 -0.30
CA THR A 199 6.74 27.30 -0.57
C THR A 199 7.71 27.45 0.59
N LEU A 200 8.24 26.32 1.06
CA LEU A 200 9.24 26.26 2.12
C LEU A 200 10.44 25.46 1.60
N VAL A 201 11.62 26.03 1.73
CA VAL A 201 12.89 25.42 1.33
C VAL A 201 13.92 25.66 2.42
N ASP A 202 14.54 24.61 2.90
CA ASP A 202 15.64 24.70 3.88
C ASP A 202 17.02 24.68 3.22
N GLY A 203 18.04 24.92 4.04
CA GLY A 203 19.44 24.76 3.64
C GLY A 203 19.92 23.32 3.71
N SER A 204 20.98 23.00 2.97
CA SER A 204 21.64 21.69 3.01
C SER A 204 22.48 21.44 4.27
N SER A 205 22.65 22.46 5.10
CA SER A 205 23.32 22.40 6.42
C SER A 205 22.63 23.35 7.38
N TYR A 206 22.57 22.96 8.66
CA TYR A 206 21.90 23.73 9.69
C TYR A 206 22.88 24.31 10.70
N VAL A 207 22.66 25.58 11.06
CA VAL A 207 23.24 26.17 12.26
C VAL A 207 22.33 25.80 13.42
N LEU A 208 22.75 24.80 14.21
CA LEU A 208 21.96 24.30 15.32
C LEU A 208 22.04 25.22 16.53
N THR A 209 20.97 25.36 17.26
CA THR A 209 20.89 26.00 18.57
C THR A 209 21.02 24.91 19.64
N ASP A 210 21.82 25.15 20.68
CA ASP A 210 22.02 24.22 21.77
C ASP A 210 20.67 23.83 22.41
N GLY A 211 20.38 22.52 22.49
CA GLY A 211 19.15 21.99 23.04
C GLY A 211 17.99 21.89 22.07
N GLU A 212 18.19 22.22 20.79
CA GLU A 212 17.22 22.01 19.71
C GLU A 212 17.73 20.96 18.72
N ASP A 213 16.85 20.10 18.26
CA ASP A 213 17.20 19.01 17.34
C ASP A 213 16.48 19.09 15.99
N MET A 214 16.14 20.31 15.55
CA MET A 214 15.46 20.53 14.26
C MET A 214 16.13 19.75 13.12
N LYS A 215 15.35 18.97 12.41
CA LYS A 215 15.85 18.02 11.39
C LYS A 215 14.99 18.00 10.11
N GLY A 216 14.05 18.94 9.98
CA GLY A 216 13.18 19.07 8.81
C GLY A 216 13.01 20.52 8.36
N CYS A 217 12.68 20.71 7.09
CA CYS A 217 12.38 22.03 6.54
C CYS A 217 11.20 22.70 7.27
N PHE A 218 10.17 21.91 7.59
CA PHE A 218 9.10 22.25 8.51
C PHE A 218 9.24 21.34 9.73
N PHE A 219 9.77 21.86 10.83
CA PHE A 219 10.00 21.13 12.06
C PHE A 219 9.04 21.55 13.17
N SER A 220 8.56 20.61 13.97
CA SER A 220 7.75 20.84 15.17
C SER A 220 8.03 19.83 16.27
N GLU A 221 8.20 20.30 17.51
CA GLU A 221 8.21 19.46 18.73
C GLU A 221 6.83 18.89 19.07
N GLY A 222 5.75 19.46 18.53
CA GLY A 222 4.37 19.10 18.85
C GLY A 222 3.55 18.79 17.61
N GLN A 223 2.26 18.53 17.85
CA GLN A 223 1.32 18.07 16.85
C GLN A 223 1.13 19.07 15.70
N LEU A 224 1.15 18.59 14.47
CA LEU A 224 0.84 19.36 13.26
C LEU A 224 -0.48 18.90 12.64
N ILE A 225 -1.43 19.83 12.49
CA ILE A 225 -2.72 19.55 11.84
C ILE A 225 -2.84 20.41 10.58
N PHE A 226 -2.72 19.80 9.42
CA PHE A 226 -2.80 20.48 8.12
C PHE A 226 -4.24 20.55 7.62
N SER A 227 -4.65 21.74 7.15
CA SER A 227 -5.98 21.98 6.58
C SER A 227 -5.99 23.17 5.61
N GLY A 228 -7.11 23.37 4.89
CA GLY A 228 -7.31 24.44 3.92
C GLY A 228 -6.84 24.06 2.51
N GLY A 229 -7.54 24.57 1.47
CA GLY A 229 -7.36 24.17 0.07
C GLY A 229 -6.25 24.90 -0.68
N GLY A 230 -5.48 25.75 -0.02
CA GLY A 230 -4.25 26.33 -0.58
C GLY A 230 -3.11 25.30 -0.65
N LYS A 231 -2.19 25.50 -1.59
CA LYS A 231 -1.06 24.58 -1.80
C LYS A 231 0.09 24.90 -0.85
N LEU A 232 0.66 23.85 -0.25
CA LEU A 232 1.94 23.92 0.48
C LEU A 232 2.95 23.01 -0.20
N ARG A 233 4.08 23.57 -0.63
CA ARG A 233 5.22 22.85 -1.22
C ARG A 233 6.41 22.95 -0.28
N VAL A 234 7.02 21.80 0.06
CA VAL A 234 8.15 21.70 0.99
C VAL A 234 9.31 21.00 0.32
N THR A 235 10.52 21.53 0.47
CA THR A 235 11.76 20.87 0.02
C THR A 235 12.72 20.74 1.19
N GLY A 236 13.06 19.50 1.55
CA GLY A 236 13.98 19.16 2.63
C GLY A 236 15.39 18.86 2.10
N ASN A 237 16.27 19.86 2.08
CA ASN A 237 17.65 19.71 1.58
C ASN A 237 18.62 19.19 2.64
N TYR A 238 18.29 19.29 3.93
CA TYR A 238 19.15 18.82 5.03
C TYR A 238 18.86 17.35 5.38
N LYS A 239 17.61 17.07 5.74
CA LYS A 239 17.12 15.72 6.09
C LYS A 239 15.70 15.55 5.61
N HIS A 240 14.71 15.86 6.47
CA HIS A 240 13.30 15.62 6.22
C HIS A 240 12.59 16.82 5.62
N GLY A 241 11.52 16.58 4.88
CA GLY A 241 10.64 17.65 4.40
C GLY A 241 9.82 18.24 5.56
N ILE A 242 8.96 17.41 6.15
CA ILE A 242 8.15 17.74 7.33
C ILE A 242 8.54 16.78 8.46
N CYS A 243 8.80 17.33 9.65
CA CYS A 243 9.16 16.53 10.80
C CYS A 243 8.36 16.95 12.03
N SER A 244 7.84 15.99 12.78
CA SER A 244 7.19 16.22 14.08
C SER A 244 7.65 15.19 15.09
N ASP A 245 8.03 15.65 16.28
CA ASP A 245 8.37 14.76 17.41
C ASP A 245 7.13 14.23 18.16
N ASP A 246 5.93 14.58 17.69
CA ASP A 246 4.64 14.09 18.16
C ASP A 246 3.89 13.43 16.98
N TYR A 247 2.67 13.85 16.63
CA TYR A 247 1.95 13.32 15.48
C TYR A 247 1.60 14.36 14.41
N VAL A 248 1.31 13.87 13.20
CA VAL A 248 0.87 14.69 12.08
C VAL A 248 -0.49 14.20 11.56
N ARG A 249 -1.40 15.16 11.32
CA ARG A 249 -2.70 14.90 10.71
C ARG A 249 -2.90 15.74 9.45
N PHE A 250 -3.29 15.09 8.36
CA PHE A 250 -3.76 15.74 7.13
C PHE A 250 -5.28 15.63 7.07
N ARG A 251 -5.96 16.77 7.01
CA ARG A 251 -7.42 16.85 7.00
C ARG A 251 -7.94 17.01 5.58
N GLN A 252 -9.24 16.78 5.41
CA GLN A 252 -9.95 17.02 4.16
C GLN A 252 -9.60 18.39 3.57
N GLY A 253 -9.43 18.45 2.24
CA GLY A 253 -9.11 19.65 1.49
C GLY A 253 -7.65 20.10 1.59
N SER A 254 -6.83 19.55 2.50
CA SER A 254 -5.42 19.93 2.58
C SER A 254 -4.64 19.52 1.32
N ARG A 255 -3.68 20.37 0.88
CA ARG A 255 -2.87 20.13 -0.32
C ARG A 255 -1.41 20.32 0.01
N VAL A 256 -0.74 19.22 0.31
CA VAL A 256 0.66 19.23 0.74
C VAL A 256 1.51 18.43 -0.25
N THR A 257 2.59 19.04 -0.74
CA THR A 257 3.56 18.38 -1.60
C THR A 257 4.96 18.52 -1.00
N VAL A 258 5.57 17.40 -0.62
CA VAL A 258 7.02 17.31 -0.40
C VAL A 258 7.67 17.08 -1.76
N VAL A 259 8.26 18.12 -2.31
CA VAL A 259 8.84 18.13 -3.67
C VAL A 259 10.08 17.25 -3.75
N GLY A 260 10.84 17.19 -2.63
CA GLY A 260 11.99 16.35 -2.44
C GLY A 260 12.48 16.40 -1.02
N ALA A 261 12.99 15.30 -0.51
CA ALA A 261 13.69 15.22 0.77
C ALA A 261 14.95 14.36 0.63
N VAL A 262 16.03 14.78 1.28
CA VAL A 262 17.31 14.04 1.28
C VAL A 262 17.21 12.77 2.10
N LYS A 263 16.40 12.81 3.15
CA LYS A 263 15.94 11.62 3.90
C LYS A 263 14.44 11.45 3.69
N ASP A 264 13.65 11.46 4.77
CA ASP A 264 12.24 11.16 4.71
C ASP A 264 11.43 12.37 4.25
N GLY A 265 10.40 12.09 3.48
CA GLY A 265 9.46 13.14 3.10
C GLY A 265 8.74 13.70 4.33
N ILE A 266 8.18 12.81 5.12
CA ILE A 266 7.51 13.09 6.40
C ILE A 266 8.08 12.13 7.45
N HIS A 267 8.64 12.70 8.52
CA HIS A 267 9.21 11.95 9.63
C HIS A 267 8.46 12.28 10.93
N VAL A 268 7.88 11.28 11.58
CA VAL A 268 6.98 11.48 12.71
C VAL A 268 7.27 10.44 13.80
N ASN A 269 7.25 10.86 15.07
CA ASN A 269 7.51 9.91 16.15
C ASN A 269 6.28 9.09 16.51
N ASP A 270 5.10 9.72 16.71
CA ASP A 270 4.01 9.08 17.46
C ASP A 270 2.84 8.58 16.61
N ALA A 271 2.40 9.32 15.59
CA ALA A 271 1.36 8.84 14.67
C ALA A 271 1.24 9.68 13.39
N VAL A 272 0.79 9.06 12.30
CA VAL A 272 0.36 9.76 11.08
C VAL A 272 -1.09 9.44 10.80
N VAL A 273 -1.91 10.48 10.62
CA VAL A 273 -3.33 10.36 10.30
C VAL A 273 -3.62 11.08 8.98
N ILE A 274 -3.99 10.34 7.96
CA ILE A 274 -4.40 10.87 6.66
C ILE A 274 -5.91 10.75 6.57
N GLY A 275 -6.61 11.82 6.98
CA GLY A 275 -8.06 11.89 7.00
C GLY A 275 -8.66 12.35 5.68
N GLY A 276 -7.86 12.96 4.79
CA GLY A 276 -8.31 13.49 3.50
C GLY A 276 -7.26 14.36 2.83
N GLY A 277 -7.67 15.08 1.79
CA GLY A 277 -6.82 15.98 1.02
C GLY A 277 -5.90 15.29 0.03
N ILE A 278 -4.96 16.05 -0.52
CA ILE A 278 -3.94 15.58 -1.46
C ILE A 278 -2.57 15.66 -0.79
N LEU A 279 -1.91 14.52 -0.67
CA LEU A 279 -0.58 14.39 -0.12
C LEU A 279 0.36 13.78 -1.17
N ASN A 280 1.29 14.57 -1.67
CA ASN A 280 2.29 14.13 -2.65
C ASN A 280 3.67 14.17 -2.03
N ILE A 281 4.45 13.10 -2.18
CA ILE A 281 5.77 12.99 -1.55
C ILE A 281 6.77 12.40 -2.53
N THR A 282 7.91 13.07 -2.65
CA THR A 282 9.13 12.50 -3.23
C THR A 282 10.23 12.54 -2.18
N ALA A 283 10.88 11.41 -1.93
CA ALA A 283 11.95 11.30 -0.95
C ALA A 283 13.08 10.38 -1.42
N THR A 284 14.27 10.56 -0.87
CA THR A 284 15.37 9.64 -1.11
C THR A 284 15.27 8.43 -0.20
N ASP A 285 14.97 8.63 1.08
CA ASP A 285 14.77 7.55 2.06
C ASP A 285 13.28 7.20 2.19
N ASP A 286 12.69 7.21 3.37
CA ASP A 286 11.29 6.89 3.52
C ASP A 286 10.38 8.04 3.05
N GLY A 287 9.29 7.71 2.38
CA GLY A 287 8.30 8.73 2.00
C GLY A 287 7.57 9.26 3.23
N ILE A 288 6.96 8.36 4.00
CA ILE A 288 6.32 8.62 5.29
C ILE A 288 6.90 7.62 6.29
N GLN A 289 7.60 8.11 7.29
CA GLN A 289 8.05 7.31 8.43
C GLN A 289 7.31 7.70 9.70
N CYS A 290 6.76 6.70 10.40
CA CYS A 290 6.28 6.82 11.77
C CYS A 290 7.09 5.87 12.65
N GLU A 291 7.92 6.41 13.56
CA GLU A 291 8.88 5.59 14.30
C GLU A 291 8.23 4.65 15.32
N LYS A 292 7.25 5.15 16.08
CA LYS A 292 6.77 4.47 17.30
C LYS A 292 5.28 4.17 17.29
N GLY A 293 4.56 4.66 16.30
CA GLY A 293 3.13 4.61 16.33
C GLY A 293 2.46 4.15 15.03
N PRO A 294 1.14 4.29 14.96
CA PRO A 294 0.36 3.86 13.81
C PRO A 294 0.36 4.89 12.69
N ILE A 295 0.15 4.38 11.48
CA ILE A 295 -0.25 5.18 10.32
C ILE A 295 -1.67 4.78 9.94
N SER A 296 -2.58 5.73 9.86
CA SER A 296 -3.97 5.51 9.47
C SER A 296 -4.35 6.34 8.25
N VAL A 297 -5.01 5.70 7.27
CA VAL A 297 -5.55 6.35 6.07
C VAL A 297 -7.05 6.13 6.05
N THR A 298 -7.82 7.22 6.15
CA THR A 298 -9.29 7.18 6.19
C THR A 298 -9.94 7.97 5.06
N GLY A 299 -9.13 8.56 4.15
CA GLY A 299 -9.61 9.33 3.00
C GLY A 299 -8.48 9.99 2.23
N GLY A 300 -8.82 10.77 1.22
CA GLY A 300 -7.91 11.54 0.40
C GLY A 300 -7.07 10.73 -0.56
N ARG A 301 -6.15 11.44 -1.23
CA ARG A 301 -5.21 10.85 -2.18
C ARG A 301 -3.78 11.06 -1.71
N THR A 302 -3.05 9.97 -1.50
CA THR A 302 -1.64 9.98 -1.11
C THR A 302 -0.80 9.34 -2.21
N THR A 303 0.16 10.09 -2.76
CA THR A 303 1.11 9.60 -3.75
C THR A 303 2.52 9.71 -3.21
N VAL A 304 3.25 8.60 -3.14
CA VAL A 304 4.61 8.56 -2.59
C VAL A 304 5.57 7.90 -3.57
N ILE A 305 6.69 8.59 -3.84
CA ILE A 305 7.77 8.09 -4.68
C ILE A 305 9.07 8.12 -3.88
N THR A 306 9.74 6.96 -3.76
CA THR A 306 11.06 6.83 -3.14
C THR A 306 12.10 6.27 -4.12
N THR A 307 13.35 6.73 -3.98
CA THR A 307 14.43 6.44 -4.94
C THR A 307 15.72 5.93 -4.30
N GLY A 308 15.85 5.99 -2.97
CA GLY A 308 17.07 5.65 -2.25
C GLY A 308 17.41 4.17 -2.32
N ASN A 309 18.67 3.88 -2.57
CA ASN A 309 19.18 2.53 -2.54
C ASN A 309 19.42 2.08 -1.09
N ALA A 310 19.28 0.77 -0.86
CA ALA A 310 19.68 0.17 0.39
C ALA A 310 21.17 0.41 0.70
N VAL A 311 21.45 0.56 1.97
CA VAL A 311 22.80 0.74 2.51
C VAL A 311 23.02 -0.19 3.70
N TYR A 312 24.27 -0.57 3.92
CA TYR A 312 24.64 -1.26 5.15
C TYR A 312 25.06 -0.23 6.20
N GLU A 313 24.30 -0.14 7.26
CA GLU A 313 24.56 0.75 8.40
C GLU A 313 24.11 0.08 9.70
N ASP A 314 24.71 0.46 10.81
CA ASP A 314 24.37 -0.05 12.15
C ASP A 314 24.27 -1.59 12.26
N SER A 315 25.11 -2.30 11.48
CA SER A 315 25.19 -3.77 11.43
C SER A 315 23.99 -4.46 10.74
N ASP A 316 23.16 -3.73 10.03
CA ASP A 316 22.02 -4.23 9.27
C ASP A 316 21.89 -3.52 7.91
N ILE A 317 20.95 -3.97 7.10
CA ILE A 317 20.62 -3.35 5.81
C ILE A 317 19.41 -2.42 6.00
N SER A 318 19.66 -1.13 5.90
CA SER A 318 18.60 -0.12 5.81
C SER A 318 18.17 0.06 4.35
N SER A 319 16.86 0.23 4.11
CA SER A 319 16.32 0.43 2.77
C SER A 319 15.06 1.28 2.81
N SER A 320 14.89 2.15 1.82
CA SER A 320 13.77 3.06 1.72
C SER A 320 12.42 2.35 1.57
N SER A 321 11.37 2.94 2.13
CA SER A 321 9.98 2.53 1.95
C SER A 321 9.11 3.73 1.59
N CYS A 322 8.11 3.57 0.71
CA CYS A 322 7.19 4.68 0.49
C CYS A 322 6.41 5.01 1.76
N ILE A 323 5.96 3.99 2.49
CA ILE A 323 5.37 4.13 3.82
C ILE A 323 6.06 3.14 4.76
N ASN A 324 6.54 3.62 5.90
CA ASN A 324 7.21 2.85 6.94
C ASN A 324 6.53 3.09 8.31
N GLY A 325 5.77 2.12 8.78
CA GLY A 325 4.99 2.21 10.02
C GLY A 325 5.63 1.45 11.16
N GLY A 326 5.75 2.08 12.33
CA GLY A 326 6.37 1.47 13.51
C GLY A 326 5.52 0.42 14.23
N THR A 327 4.18 0.56 14.24
CA THR A 327 3.33 -0.40 14.97
C THR A 327 2.19 -0.97 14.14
N THR A 328 1.42 -0.15 13.46
CA THR A 328 0.26 -0.58 12.69
C THR A 328 0.06 0.33 11.50
N PHE A 329 -0.26 -0.25 10.36
CA PHE A 329 -0.83 0.46 9.23
C PHE A 329 -2.29 0.04 9.06
N ALA A 330 -3.21 1.01 8.98
CA ALA A 330 -4.62 0.75 8.74
C ALA A 330 -5.16 1.67 7.65
N MET A 331 -5.84 1.10 6.66
CA MET A 331 -6.50 1.85 5.60
C MET A 331 -7.97 1.47 5.52
N THR A 332 -8.86 2.45 5.62
CA THR A 332 -10.31 2.23 5.53
C THR A 332 -10.93 2.81 4.26
N ALA A 333 -10.31 3.84 3.70
CA ALA A 333 -10.78 4.52 2.49
C ALA A 333 -9.65 5.36 1.86
N GLY A 334 -9.94 6.08 0.76
CA GLY A 334 -9.00 6.91 0.02
C GLY A 334 -8.20 6.13 -1.02
N THR A 335 -7.28 6.82 -1.67
CA THR A 335 -6.38 6.26 -2.70
C THR A 335 -4.92 6.45 -2.28
N VAL A 336 -4.17 5.36 -2.22
CA VAL A 336 -2.74 5.35 -1.90
C VAL A 336 -1.95 4.77 -3.07
N LEU A 337 -1.03 5.56 -3.63
CA LEU A 337 -0.19 5.22 -4.79
C LEU A 337 1.28 5.24 -4.36
N LEU A 338 1.96 4.11 -4.43
CA LEU A 338 3.32 3.94 -3.93
C LEU A 338 4.26 3.46 -5.04
N LYS A 339 5.42 4.12 -5.19
CA LYS A 339 6.48 3.69 -6.11
C LYS A 339 7.84 3.76 -5.44
N SER A 340 8.49 2.62 -5.26
CA SER A 340 9.87 2.55 -4.80
C SER A 340 10.78 1.95 -5.87
N SER A 341 11.84 2.66 -6.23
CA SER A 341 12.77 2.26 -7.30
C SER A 341 14.19 1.93 -6.81
N GLY A 342 14.53 2.28 -5.60
CA GLY A 342 15.83 1.95 -5.01
C GLY A 342 16.00 0.47 -4.70
N SER A 343 17.25 0.01 -4.62
CA SER A 343 17.55 -1.39 -4.27
C SER A 343 16.93 -1.74 -2.91
N ALA A 344 16.35 -2.92 -2.81
CA ALA A 344 15.60 -3.42 -1.65
C ALA A 344 14.46 -2.51 -1.15
N GLY A 345 14.02 -1.53 -1.97
CA GLY A 345 12.98 -0.59 -1.59
C GLY A 345 11.61 -1.25 -1.43
N LYS A 346 10.81 -0.76 -0.50
CA LYS A 346 9.48 -1.29 -0.21
C LYS A 346 8.40 -0.26 -0.54
N GLY A 347 7.24 -0.75 -0.99
CA GLY A 347 6.08 0.12 -1.14
C GLY A 347 5.48 0.47 0.22
N LEU A 348 4.89 -0.50 0.88
CA LEU A 348 4.39 -0.40 2.24
C LEU A 348 5.15 -1.36 3.13
N ASN A 349 5.84 -0.85 4.14
CA ASN A 349 6.49 -1.63 5.20
C ASN A 349 5.85 -1.27 6.55
N CYS A 350 5.61 -2.27 7.39
CA CYS A 350 5.13 -2.04 8.75
C CYS A 350 5.79 -3.03 9.70
N ASP A 351 6.34 -2.53 10.81
CA ASP A 351 6.96 -3.36 11.84
C ASP A 351 5.93 -4.17 12.62
N GLY A 352 4.70 -3.72 12.66
CA GLY A 352 3.58 -4.45 13.25
C GLY A 352 2.56 -4.92 12.21
N GLU A 353 1.30 -4.80 12.54
CA GLU A 353 0.20 -5.35 11.76
C GLU A 353 -0.24 -4.42 10.63
N ILE A 354 -0.69 -5.01 9.52
CA ILE A 354 -1.31 -4.28 8.41
C ILE A 354 -2.79 -4.71 8.32
N TYR A 355 -3.67 -3.71 8.28
CA TYR A 355 -5.10 -3.86 8.09
C TYR A 355 -5.59 -3.05 6.89
N LEU A 356 -6.12 -3.73 5.87
CA LEU A 356 -6.72 -3.12 4.69
C LEU A 356 -8.23 -3.38 4.75
N TYR A 357 -8.99 -2.41 5.23
CA TYR A 357 -10.44 -2.48 5.37
C TYR A 357 -11.19 -1.96 4.15
N GLY A 358 -10.53 -1.20 3.27
CA GLY A 358 -11.12 -0.59 2.08
C GLY A 358 -10.19 0.41 1.41
N GLY A 359 -10.71 1.12 0.41
CA GLY A 359 -9.96 2.07 -0.40
C GLY A 359 -9.19 1.42 -1.55
N THR A 360 -8.35 2.23 -2.21
CA THR A 360 -7.52 1.81 -3.34
C THR A 360 -6.05 1.90 -2.98
N LEU A 361 -5.33 0.78 -3.07
CA LEU A 361 -3.88 0.73 -2.84
C LEU A 361 -3.17 0.19 -4.09
N ARG A 362 -2.31 1.02 -4.69
CA ARG A 362 -1.47 0.62 -5.82
C ARG A 362 0.00 0.74 -5.46
N VAL A 363 0.75 -0.33 -5.69
CA VAL A 363 2.15 -0.41 -5.30
C VAL A 363 3.01 -0.88 -6.47
N VAL A 364 4.08 -0.16 -6.73
CA VAL A 364 5.12 -0.53 -7.71
C VAL A 364 6.48 -0.53 -7.02
N THR A 365 7.17 -1.66 -7.06
CA THR A 365 8.57 -1.76 -6.63
C THR A 365 9.42 -2.37 -7.73
N THR A 366 10.56 -1.75 -8.04
CA THR A 366 11.45 -2.15 -9.13
C THR A 366 12.90 -2.33 -8.71
N GLY A 367 13.21 -2.03 -7.44
CA GLY A 367 14.55 -2.12 -6.90
C GLY A 367 15.06 -3.55 -6.82
N LYS A 368 16.33 -3.78 -7.20
CA LYS A 368 16.95 -5.09 -7.11
C LYS A 368 17.30 -5.45 -5.67
N GLN A 369 17.53 -6.73 -5.44
CA GLN A 369 18.13 -7.21 -4.18
C GLN A 369 19.45 -6.47 -3.89
N TYR A 370 19.65 -6.12 -2.63
CA TYR A 370 20.91 -5.60 -2.11
C TYR A 370 21.56 -6.64 -1.21
N VAL A 371 22.83 -6.92 -1.46
CA VAL A 371 23.59 -7.94 -0.70
C VAL A 371 24.84 -7.29 -0.11
N TYR A 372 25.06 -7.50 1.20
CA TYR A 372 26.27 -7.10 1.89
C TYR A 372 26.77 -8.22 2.80
N GLY A 373 27.86 -8.85 2.40
CA GLY A 373 28.42 -10.00 3.13
C GLY A 373 27.50 -11.22 3.11
N ARG A 374 26.85 -11.51 4.24
CA ARG A 374 25.86 -12.59 4.38
C ARG A 374 24.44 -12.07 4.58
N LEU A 375 24.28 -10.77 4.61
CA LEU A 375 22.99 -10.12 4.75
C LEU A 375 22.48 -9.79 3.35
N ASP A 376 21.19 -9.90 3.18
CA ASP A 376 20.50 -9.47 1.97
C ASP A 376 19.15 -8.85 2.32
N SER A 377 18.67 -8.02 1.43
CA SER A 377 17.33 -7.43 1.47
C SER A 377 16.82 -7.25 0.06
N SER A 378 15.56 -7.55 -0.16
CA SER A 378 14.91 -7.45 -1.47
C SER A 378 13.75 -6.46 -1.47
N ALA A 379 13.39 -5.99 -2.65
CA ALA A 379 12.23 -5.14 -2.80
C ALA A 379 10.95 -5.92 -2.45
N LYS A 380 10.00 -5.28 -1.79
CA LYS A 380 8.71 -5.86 -1.45
C LYS A 380 7.60 -4.88 -1.83
N GLY A 381 6.51 -5.38 -2.38
CA GLY A 381 5.34 -4.53 -2.59
C GLY A 381 4.75 -4.07 -1.27
N ILE A 382 4.22 -5.00 -0.50
CA ILE A 382 3.66 -4.80 0.85
C ILE A 382 4.33 -5.79 1.78
N LYS A 383 4.84 -5.31 2.92
CA LYS A 383 5.50 -6.15 3.93
C LYS A 383 4.99 -5.82 5.32
N SER A 384 4.47 -6.82 6.03
CA SER A 384 4.22 -6.78 7.46
C SER A 384 5.25 -7.64 8.18
N LYS A 385 5.91 -7.11 9.20
CA LYS A 385 6.75 -7.92 10.10
C LYS A 385 5.94 -8.71 11.13
N SER A 386 4.61 -8.54 11.14
CA SER A 386 3.64 -9.27 11.95
C SER A 386 2.58 -9.90 11.05
N SER A 387 1.29 -9.74 11.36
CA SER A 387 0.17 -10.27 10.58
C SER A 387 -0.40 -9.24 9.60
N LEU A 388 -0.96 -9.74 8.50
CA LEU A 388 -1.60 -8.91 7.49
C LEU A 388 -3.04 -9.39 7.26
N THR A 389 -3.99 -8.47 7.32
CA THR A 389 -5.40 -8.74 7.10
C THR A 389 -5.97 -7.82 6.03
N ILE A 390 -6.62 -8.42 5.03
CA ILE A 390 -7.37 -7.71 3.98
C ILE A 390 -8.85 -8.05 4.15
N GLU A 391 -9.65 -7.05 4.53
CA GLU A 391 -11.10 -7.20 4.64
C GLU A 391 -11.82 -6.83 3.34
N SER A 392 -11.30 -5.81 2.65
CA SER A 392 -11.89 -5.25 1.43
C SER A 392 -10.91 -4.30 0.74
N GLY A 393 -11.33 -3.66 -0.35
CA GLY A 393 -10.58 -2.67 -1.11
C GLY A 393 -10.06 -3.21 -2.43
N ALA A 394 -9.50 -2.30 -3.22
CA ALA A 394 -8.88 -2.57 -4.51
C ALA A 394 -7.35 -2.49 -4.37
N ILE A 395 -6.66 -3.61 -4.49
CA ILE A 395 -5.23 -3.72 -4.18
C ILE A 395 -4.49 -4.26 -5.40
N TRP A 396 -3.61 -3.45 -5.98
CA TRP A 396 -2.74 -3.83 -7.08
C TRP A 396 -1.28 -3.69 -6.69
N VAL A 397 -0.53 -4.77 -6.84
CA VAL A 397 0.89 -4.80 -6.49
C VAL A 397 1.69 -5.30 -7.69
N ARG A 398 2.75 -4.54 -8.04
CA ARG A 398 3.75 -4.94 -9.03
C ARG A 398 5.14 -4.87 -8.41
N ALA A 399 5.75 -6.03 -8.16
CA ALA A 399 7.08 -6.17 -7.57
C ALA A 399 8.03 -6.88 -8.56
N THR A 400 8.88 -6.13 -9.27
CA THR A 400 9.68 -6.64 -10.42
C THR A 400 11.19 -6.55 -10.20
N GLY A 401 11.63 -6.39 -8.96
CA GLY A 401 13.04 -6.16 -8.61
C GLY A 401 13.97 -7.37 -8.79
N GLY A 402 13.46 -8.54 -9.13
CA GLY A 402 14.21 -9.78 -9.21
C GLY A 402 14.08 -10.65 -7.96
N GLU A 403 15.06 -11.50 -7.70
CA GLU A 403 15.05 -12.46 -6.59
C GLU A 403 14.66 -11.83 -5.25
N GLY A 404 13.78 -12.48 -4.51
CA GLY A 404 13.19 -12.01 -3.26
C GLY A 404 12.17 -10.87 -3.42
N SER A 405 11.79 -10.47 -4.65
CA SER A 405 10.79 -9.40 -4.87
C SER A 405 9.38 -9.97 -4.78
N GLU A 406 8.93 -10.20 -3.56
CA GLU A 406 7.57 -10.67 -3.26
C GLU A 406 6.55 -9.53 -3.41
N GLY A 407 5.33 -9.92 -3.78
CA GLY A 407 4.22 -8.98 -3.90
C GLY A 407 3.71 -8.51 -2.53
N ILE A 408 3.12 -9.42 -1.77
CA ILE A 408 2.58 -9.19 -0.43
C ILE A 408 3.19 -10.21 0.53
N GLU A 409 3.95 -9.74 1.48
CA GLU A 409 4.65 -10.56 2.49
C GLU A 409 4.10 -10.32 3.90
N SER A 410 3.82 -11.40 4.62
CA SER A 410 3.56 -11.39 6.06
C SER A 410 4.57 -12.27 6.79
N LYS A 411 5.28 -11.71 7.76
CA LYS A 411 6.21 -12.50 8.59
C LYS A 411 5.50 -13.35 9.65
N ASN A 412 4.17 -13.39 9.63
CA ASN A 412 3.36 -14.25 10.49
C ASN A 412 2.19 -14.84 9.70
N VAL A 413 0.97 -14.35 9.89
CA VAL A 413 -0.26 -14.87 9.29
C VAL A 413 -0.81 -13.85 8.28
N MET A 414 -1.25 -14.35 7.12
CA MET A 414 -1.99 -13.56 6.14
C MET A 414 -3.44 -14.03 6.09
N THR A 415 -4.38 -13.10 6.22
CA THR A 415 -5.82 -13.36 6.11
C THR A 415 -6.46 -12.45 5.08
N ILE A 416 -7.14 -13.03 4.11
CA ILE A 416 -7.90 -12.32 3.07
C ILE A 416 -9.38 -12.69 3.22
N ASN A 417 -10.19 -11.73 3.70
CA ASN A 417 -11.62 -11.90 3.90
C ASN A 417 -12.43 -11.41 2.69
N GLY A 418 -11.86 -10.50 1.89
CA GLY A 418 -12.52 -9.90 0.74
C GLY A 418 -11.56 -9.02 -0.07
N GLY A 419 -12.12 -8.17 -0.94
CA GLY A 419 -11.40 -7.25 -1.79
C GLY A 419 -11.08 -7.78 -3.20
N ASP A 420 -10.66 -6.86 -4.07
CA ASP A 420 -10.17 -7.14 -5.42
C ASP A 420 -8.65 -7.00 -5.42
N ILE A 421 -7.97 -8.12 -5.46
CA ILE A 421 -6.52 -8.20 -5.23
C ILE A 421 -5.86 -8.76 -6.49
N ALA A 422 -4.93 -8.00 -7.05
CA ALA A 422 -4.11 -8.45 -8.16
C ALA A 422 -2.63 -8.22 -7.87
N VAL A 423 -1.84 -9.28 -7.94
CA VAL A 423 -0.41 -9.26 -7.62
C VAL A 423 0.40 -9.82 -8.78
N TYR A 424 1.33 -9.01 -9.26
CA TYR A 424 2.36 -9.41 -10.19
C TYR A 424 3.71 -9.30 -9.48
N ALA A 425 4.40 -10.39 -9.33
CA ALA A 425 5.70 -10.42 -8.65
C ALA A 425 6.76 -11.14 -9.48
N TYR A 426 8.02 -10.89 -9.20
CA TYR A 426 9.09 -11.75 -9.69
C TYR A 426 9.19 -13.01 -8.83
N ASP A 427 9.18 -12.83 -7.53
CA ASP A 427 9.16 -13.91 -6.54
C ASP A 427 7.70 -14.26 -6.19
N ASP A 428 7.38 -14.67 -4.98
CA ASP A 428 6.03 -15.05 -4.61
C ASP A 428 5.06 -13.86 -4.67
N CYS A 429 3.86 -14.11 -5.18
CA CYS A 429 2.86 -13.04 -5.16
C CYS A 429 2.31 -12.82 -3.74
N LEU A 430 1.92 -13.90 -3.07
CA LEU A 430 1.53 -13.90 -1.66
C LEU A 430 2.46 -14.83 -0.90
N ASN A 431 3.15 -14.31 0.12
CA ASN A 431 4.03 -15.10 0.98
C ASN A 431 3.67 -14.90 2.46
N ALA A 432 3.58 -15.97 3.23
CA ALA A 432 3.45 -15.89 4.67
C ALA A 432 4.36 -16.88 5.38
N SER A 433 5.10 -16.40 6.38
CA SER A 433 5.99 -17.25 7.19
C SER A 433 5.27 -18.31 8.02
N ASN A 434 3.95 -18.15 8.21
CA ASN A 434 3.08 -19.14 8.87
C ASN A 434 1.91 -19.50 7.95
N ASN A 435 0.70 -19.05 8.27
CA ASN A 435 -0.50 -19.51 7.57
C ASN A 435 -1.04 -18.45 6.61
N ILE A 436 -1.59 -18.91 5.49
CA ILE A 436 -2.44 -18.10 4.61
C ILE A 436 -3.87 -18.63 4.69
N THR A 437 -4.82 -17.71 4.92
CA THR A 437 -6.26 -18.01 4.90
C THR A 437 -6.95 -17.06 3.93
N ILE A 438 -7.67 -17.62 2.94
CA ILE A 438 -8.49 -16.87 1.98
C ILE A 438 -9.95 -17.25 2.19
N ASN A 439 -10.73 -16.33 2.75
CA ASN A 439 -12.15 -16.54 3.06
C ASN A 439 -13.07 -15.97 1.98
N GLY A 440 -12.59 -15.05 1.14
CA GLY A 440 -13.40 -14.36 0.13
C GLY A 440 -12.58 -13.49 -0.78
N GLY A 441 -13.26 -12.65 -1.56
CA GLY A 441 -12.64 -11.72 -2.51
C GLY A 441 -12.30 -12.34 -3.86
N SER A 442 -11.73 -11.50 -4.72
CA SER A 442 -11.20 -11.86 -6.04
C SER A 442 -9.68 -11.72 -5.97
N VAL A 443 -8.94 -12.81 -6.04
CA VAL A 443 -7.50 -12.85 -5.85
C VAL A 443 -6.82 -13.40 -7.10
N TYR A 444 -6.00 -12.58 -7.73
CA TYR A 444 -5.15 -12.97 -8.85
C TYR A 444 -3.68 -12.82 -8.49
N CYS A 445 -2.92 -13.88 -8.68
CA CYS A 445 -1.49 -13.96 -8.45
C CYS A 445 -0.77 -14.41 -9.72
N TYR A 446 0.22 -13.65 -10.15
CA TYR A 446 1.07 -14.01 -11.29
C TYR A 446 2.54 -13.79 -10.93
N SER A 447 3.23 -14.87 -10.59
CA SER A 447 4.67 -14.85 -10.37
C SER A 447 5.43 -15.13 -11.66
N THR A 448 6.56 -14.46 -11.86
CA THR A 448 7.42 -14.66 -13.04
C THR A 448 8.64 -15.54 -12.76
N GLY A 449 9.00 -15.72 -11.51
CA GLY A 449 10.21 -16.45 -11.11
C GLY A 449 9.99 -17.49 -10.00
N ASN A 450 8.84 -17.46 -9.30
CA ASN A 450 8.58 -18.35 -8.18
C ASN A 450 7.09 -18.74 -8.09
N ASP A 451 6.49 -18.82 -6.90
CA ASP A 451 5.17 -19.33 -6.64
C ASP A 451 4.06 -18.26 -6.77
N GLY A 452 2.85 -18.72 -7.14
CA GLY A 452 1.68 -17.84 -7.09
C GLY A 452 1.31 -17.49 -5.64
N VAL A 453 1.21 -18.49 -4.79
CA VAL A 453 0.92 -18.37 -3.35
C VAL A 453 1.83 -19.33 -2.59
N ASP A 454 2.65 -18.80 -1.70
CA ASP A 454 3.52 -19.57 -0.81
C ASP A 454 3.13 -19.37 0.66
N SER A 455 2.74 -20.46 1.32
CA SER A 455 2.44 -20.50 2.74
C SER A 455 3.39 -21.45 3.43
N ASN A 456 4.32 -20.93 4.21
CA ASN A 456 5.24 -21.77 5.00
C ASN A 456 4.53 -22.54 6.14
N GLY A 457 3.22 -22.47 6.18
CA GLY A 457 2.33 -23.20 7.09
C GLY A 457 1.07 -23.68 6.40
N THR A 458 -0.05 -23.71 7.11
CA THR A 458 -1.34 -24.14 6.55
C THR A 458 -1.86 -23.13 5.52
N LEU A 459 -2.23 -23.63 4.34
CA LEU A 459 -2.99 -22.87 3.36
C LEU A 459 -4.47 -23.26 3.44
N THR A 460 -5.35 -22.29 3.69
CA THR A 460 -6.80 -22.53 3.82
C THR A 460 -7.57 -21.62 2.85
N ILE A 461 -8.42 -22.18 2.02
CA ILE A 461 -9.33 -21.44 1.15
C ILE A 461 -10.76 -21.87 1.47
N THR A 462 -11.58 -20.90 1.90
CA THR A 462 -12.98 -21.16 2.28
C THR A 462 -13.99 -20.47 1.36
N GLY A 463 -13.54 -19.55 0.50
CA GLY A 463 -14.41 -18.79 -0.41
C GLY A 463 -13.62 -17.96 -1.41
N GLY A 464 -14.35 -17.13 -2.18
CA GLY A 464 -13.80 -16.24 -3.19
C GLY A 464 -13.49 -16.91 -4.53
N THR A 465 -12.91 -16.11 -5.42
CA THR A 465 -12.31 -16.57 -6.69
C THR A 465 -10.81 -16.36 -6.60
N VAL A 466 -10.04 -17.44 -6.64
CA VAL A 466 -8.59 -17.41 -6.49
C VAL A 466 -7.93 -18.03 -7.72
N VAL A 467 -7.15 -17.23 -8.44
CA VAL A 467 -6.33 -17.68 -9.57
C VAL A 467 -4.86 -17.41 -9.23
N ALA A 468 -4.07 -18.46 -9.10
CA ALA A 468 -2.66 -18.39 -8.75
C ALA A 468 -1.80 -19.03 -9.85
N SER A 469 -0.90 -18.24 -10.42
CA SER A 469 0.02 -18.67 -11.47
C SER A 469 1.46 -18.57 -10.97
N GLY A 470 2.06 -19.70 -10.68
CA GLY A 470 3.49 -19.86 -10.48
C GLY A 470 4.23 -19.98 -11.80
N THR A 471 5.56 -19.96 -11.77
CA THR A 471 6.38 -20.12 -12.96
C THR A 471 6.52 -21.62 -13.35
N VAL A 472 7.49 -21.94 -14.17
CA VAL A 472 7.75 -23.32 -14.60
C VAL A 472 8.39 -24.13 -13.47
N SER A 473 8.34 -25.47 -13.58
CA SER A 473 8.96 -26.37 -12.59
C SER A 473 10.36 -25.90 -12.14
N PRO A 474 10.64 -25.90 -10.82
CA PRO A 474 9.90 -26.62 -9.78
C PRO A 474 8.71 -25.86 -9.16
N GLU A 475 8.47 -24.62 -9.53
CA GLU A 475 7.59 -23.69 -8.83
C GLU A 475 6.09 -23.98 -9.00
N ASP A 476 5.31 -23.61 -8.02
CA ASP A 476 3.93 -24.01 -7.85
C ASP A 476 2.92 -22.86 -8.10
N GLY A 477 1.68 -23.21 -8.51
CA GLY A 477 0.56 -22.27 -8.41
C GLY A 477 0.22 -21.98 -6.94
N PHE A 478 0.14 -23.05 -6.14
CA PHE A 478 -0.02 -23.00 -4.68
C PHE A 478 1.04 -23.88 -4.03
N ASP A 479 1.87 -23.28 -3.19
CA ASP A 479 2.76 -24.00 -2.29
C ASP A 479 2.35 -23.82 -0.81
N CYS A 480 2.48 -24.86 -0.03
CA CYS A 480 2.41 -24.84 1.43
C CYS A 480 3.37 -25.88 2.02
N ASP A 481 4.49 -26.13 1.36
CA ASP A 481 5.45 -27.17 1.72
C ASP A 481 4.76 -28.53 1.86
N GLN A 482 4.88 -29.17 3.01
CA GLN A 482 4.19 -30.40 3.37
C GLN A 482 3.09 -30.18 4.41
N ASN A 483 2.66 -28.92 4.59
CA ASN A 483 1.63 -28.57 5.55
C ASN A 483 0.22 -28.87 5.01
N THR A 484 -0.80 -28.54 5.78
CA THR A 484 -2.18 -28.77 5.38
C THR A 484 -2.64 -27.77 4.34
N PHE A 485 -3.03 -28.24 3.17
CA PHE A 485 -3.77 -27.47 2.19
C PHE A 485 -5.25 -27.78 2.28
N LYS A 486 -6.05 -26.85 2.73
CA LYS A 486 -7.48 -27.04 3.00
C LYS A 486 -8.33 -26.20 2.05
N ILE A 487 -9.23 -26.85 1.29
CA ILE A 487 -10.22 -26.19 0.43
C ILE A 487 -11.62 -26.60 0.88
N THR A 488 -12.44 -25.63 1.28
CA THR A 488 -13.81 -25.86 1.75
C THR A 488 -14.86 -25.05 1.00
N GLY A 489 -14.44 -24.14 0.11
CA GLY A 489 -15.32 -23.29 -0.71
C GLY A 489 -14.52 -22.49 -1.74
N GLY A 490 -15.24 -21.70 -2.53
CA GLY A 490 -14.69 -20.83 -3.56
C GLY A 490 -14.42 -21.51 -4.90
N THR A 491 -14.03 -20.71 -5.88
CA THR A 491 -13.46 -21.16 -7.16
C THR A 491 -11.96 -20.97 -7.12
N VAL A 492 -11.22 -22.06 -7.11
CA VAL A 492 -9.78 -22.10 -6.92
C VAL A 492 -9.12 -22.68 -8.16
N LEU A 493 -8.22 -21.93 -8.76
CA LEU A 493 -7.40 -22.35 -9.89
C LEU A 493 -5.94 -22.05 -9.61
N GLY A 494 -5.10 -23.08 -9.59
CA GLY A 494 -3.65 -22.98 -9.52
C GLY A 494 -3.02 -23.52 -10.78
N ILE A 495 -2.00 -22.84 -11.32
CA ILE A 495 -1.22 -23.32 -12.45
C ILE A 495 0.25 -22.99 -12.24
N GLY A 496 1.12 -23.97 -12.48
CA GLY A 496 2.56 -23.85 -12.31
C GLY A 496 3.29 -25.06 -12.89
N GLY A 497 4.57 -25.19 -12.55
CA GLY A 497 5.31 -26.44 -12.77
C GLY A 497 4.87 -27.56 -11.83
N GLY A 498 4.34 -27.19 -10.66
CA GLY A 498 3.79 -28.07 -9.65
C GLY A 498 2.59 -27.46 -8.91
N THR A 499 2.16 -28.10 -7.83
CA THR A 499 1.20 -27.59 -6.84
C THR A 499 1.25 -28.44 -5.58
N SER A 500 1.17 -27.82 -4.42
CA SER A 500 0.83 -28.55 -3.18
C SER A 500 -0.51 -29.29 -3.34
N THR A 501 -0.58 -30.50 -2.83
CA THR A 501 -1.78 -31.35 -2.94
C THR A 501 -2.75 -31.04 -1.81
N PRO A 502 -4.03 -30.70 -2.10
CA PRO A 502 -5.04 -30.51 -1.06
C PRO A 502 -5.16 -31.74 -0.15
N THR A 503 -5.17 -31.50 1.17
CA THR A 503 -5.23 -32.52 2.20
C THR A 503 -6.65 -33.09 2.29
N ALA A 504 -6.91 -34.22 1.65
CA ALA A 504 -8.25 -34.78 1.40
C ALA A 504 -9.14 -34.80 2.66
N ASN A 505 -8.61 -35.22 3.81
CA ASN A 505 -9.36 -35.33 5.06
C ASN A 505 -9.70 -33.96 5.71
N SER A 506 -9.07 -32.89 5.24
CA SER A 506 -9.31 -31.51 5.70
C SER A 506 -10.22 -30.74 4.76
N CYS A 507 -10.41 -31.21 3.54
CA CYS A 507 -11.25 -30.58 2.51
C CYS A 507 -12.72 -31.04 2.61
N THR A 508 -13.63 -30.16 2.21
CA THR A 508 -15.06 -30.48 2.00
C THR A 508 -15.51 -30.23 0.57
N GLN A 509 -14.64 -29.67 -0.26
CA GLN A 509 -14.82 -29.40 -1.68
C GLN A 509 -13.82 -30.22 -2.48
N ARG A 510 -14.28 -30.84 -3.58
CA ARG A 510 -13.43 -31.68 -4.43
C ARG A 510 -12.47 -30.86 -5.25
N SER A 511 -11.31 -31.45 -5.52
CA SER A 511 -10.29 -30.89 -6.38
C SER A 511 -9.84 -31.87 -7.44
N VAL A 512 -9.46 -31.37 -8.61
CA VAL A 512 -8.73 -32.13 -9.63
C VAL A 512 -7.36 -31.50 -9.84
N ILE A 513 -6.34 -32.35 -9.94
CA ILE A 513 -4.97 -31.94 -10.31
C ILE A 513 -4.66 -32.62 -11.64
N TYR A 514 -4.39 -31.83 -12.67
CA TYR A 514 -4.04 -32.31 -14.01
C TYR A 514 -2.61 -31.98 -14.36
N GLY A 515 -1.84 -32.99 -14.70
CA GLY A 515 -0.48 -32.84 -15.23
C GLY A 515 -0.42 -33.02 -16.74
N GLY A 516 0.15 -32.05 -17.43
CA GLY A 516 0.26 -32.04 -18.88
C GLY A 516 1.26 -31.04 -19.40
N SER A 517 0.96 -30.44 -20.53
CA SER A 517 1.68 -29.30 -21.09
C SER A 517 0.66 -28.30 -21.63
N GLY A 518 1.08 -27.02 -21.78
CA GLY A 518 0.22 -26.00 -22.35
C GLY A 518 1.02 -24.84 -22.92
N SER A 519 0.47 -24.20 -23.94
CA SER A 519 1.06 -23.01 -24.56
C SER A 519 0.36 -21.75 -24.09
N ALA A 520 1.10 -20.64 -24.01
CA ALA A 520 0.51 -19.32 -23.74
C ALA A 520 -0.64 -19.03 -24.73
N GLY A 521 -1.75 -18.51 -24.21
CA GLY A 521 -2.96 -18.21 -24.98
C GLY A 521 -3.81 -19.43 -25.35
N GLN A 522 -3.38 -20.66 -25.03
CA GLN A 522 -4.18 -21.86 -25.25
C GLN A 522 -5.25 -21.99 -24.16
N TYR A 523 -6.45 -22.35 -24.56
CA TYR A 523 -7.52 -22.67 -23.61
C TYR A 523 -7.39 -24.09 -23.06
N ILE A 524 -7.78 -24.26 -21.81
CA ILE A 524 -8.03 -25.53 -21.16
C ILE A 524 -9.43 -25.49 -20.54
N GLY A 525 -10.23 -26.51 -20.80
CA GLY A 525 -11.62 -26.60 -20.31
C GLY A 525 -11.88 -27.91 -19.58
N ILE A 526 -12.78 -27.88 -18.59
CA ILE A 526 -13.31 -29.06 -17.89
C ILE A 526 -14.82 -29.07 -18.11
N GLN A 527 -15.30 -30.15 -18.73
CA GLN A 527 -16.73 -30.35 -18.95
C GLN A 527 -17.20 -31.64 -18.28
N SER A 528 -18.41 -31.62 -17.74
CA SER A 528 -19.10 -32.81 -17.25
C SER A 528 -19.59 -33.69 -18.41
N SER A 529 -20.00 -34.91 -18.10
CA SER A 529 -20.46 -35.89 -19.11
C SER A 529 -21.71 -35.46 -19.88
N ASP A 530 -22.49 -34.53 -19.37
CA ASP A 530 -23.65 -33.92 -20.04
C ASP A 530 -23.30 -32.69 -20.90
N GLY A 531 -22.03 -32.35 -20.98
CA GLY A 531 -21.52 -31.20 -21.75
C GLY A 531 -21.54 -29.86 -21.00
N THR A 532 -21.90 -29.86 -19.72
CA THR A 532 -21.83 -28.62 -18.91
C THR A 532 -20.37 -28.20 -18.71
N ASN A 533 -20.06 -26.95 -19.06
CA ASN A 533 -18.72 -26.37 -18.87
C ASN A 533 -18.53 -25.92 -17.41
N LEU A 534 -17.60 -26.55 -16.69
CA LEU A 534 -17.29 -26.23 -15.30
C LEU A 534 -16.24 -25.12 -15.20
N MET A 535 -15.28 -25.16 -16.11
CA MET A 535 -14.13 -24.23 -16.10
C MET A 535 -13.62 -24.11 -17.53
N THR A 536 -13.31 -22.89 -17.91
CA THR A 536 -12.43 -22.61 -19.05
C THR A 536 -11.38 -21.60 -18.61
N TYR A 537 -10.12 -21.90 -18.89
CA TYR A 537 -9.01 -21.07 -18.51
C TYR A 537 -8.06 -20.86 -19.69
N MET A 538 -7.62 -19.63 -19.90
CA MET A 538 -6.58 -19.29 -20.87
C MET A 538 -5.22 -19.36 -20.18
N ILE A 539 -4.37 -20.27 -20.63
CA ILE A 539 -3.04 -20.53 -20.05
C ILE A 539 -2.16 -19.29 -20.22
N PRO A 540 -1.64 -18.68 -19.13
CA PRO A 540 -0.99 -17.37 -19.22
C PRO A 540 0.42 -17.43 -19.79
N ARG A 541 1.12 -18.55 -19.68
CA ARG A 541 2.47 -18.78 -20.22
C ARG A 541 2.65 -20.21 -20.72
N THR A 542 3.69 -20.46 -21.49
CA THR A 542 4.01 -21.81 -21.96
C THR A 542 4.65 -22.65 -20.85
N TYR A 543 4.04 -23.78 -20.54
CA TYR A 543 4.55 -24.81 -19.63
C TYR A 543 4.88 -26.08 -20.42
N GLN A 544 6.14 -26.50 -20.42
CA GLN A 544 6.55 -27.81 -20.97
C GLN A 544 6.08 -28.95 -20.04
N GLN A 545 6.10 -28.67 -18.74
CA GLN A 545 5.49 -29.48 -17.69
C GLN A 545 4.55 -28.54 -16.94
N MET A 546 3.25 -28.81 -17.02
CA MET A 546 2.17 -28.01 -16.42
C MET A 546 1.47 -28.83 -15.37
N THR A 547 1.28 -28.27 -14.22
CA THR A 547 0.37 -28.79 -13.19
C THR A 547 -0.73 -27.76 -12.97
N LEU A 548 -1.97 -28.19 -13.19
CA LEU A 548 -3.16 -27.37 -12.99
C LEU A 548 -4.02 -27.98 -11.89
N LEU A 549 -4.26 -27.22 -10.83
CA LEU A 549 -5.22 -27.54 -9.78
C LEU A 549 -6.50 -26.74 -10.03
N PHE A 550 -7.64 -27.42 -10.00
CA PHE A 550 -8.96 -26.79 -10.04
C PHE A 550 -9.86 -27.35 -8.94
N SER A 551 -10.56 -26.46 -8.25
CA SER A 551 -11.57 -26.80 -7.24
C SER A 551 -12.71 -25.78 -7.30
N SER A 552 -13.93 -26.26 -7.24
CA SER A 552 -15.14 -25.44 -7.34
C SER A 552 -16.31 -26.18 -6.70
N PRO A 553 -17.33 -25.50 -6.18
CA PRO A 553 -18.56 -26.12 -5.70
C PRO A 553 -19.28 -26.97 -6.77
N GLN A 554 -19.11 -26.65 -8.06
CA GLN A 554 -19.68 -27.37 -9.17
C GLN A 554 -18.95 -28.70 -9.51
N LEU A 555 -17.73 -28.90 -8.97
CA LEU A 555 -16.99 -30.14 -9.17
C LEU A 555 -17.54 -31.24 -8.22
N GLU A 556 -18.65 -31.86 -8.60
CA GLU A 556 -19.32 -32.87 -7.82
C GLU A 556 -18.80 -34.29 -8.14
N ASN A 557 -19.34 -35.31 -7.48
CA ASN A 557 -19.06 -36.69 -7.83
C ASN A 557 -19.67 -37.00 -9.22
N GLY A 558 -18.82 -37.27 -10.21
CA GLY A 558 -19.24 -37.45 -11.59
C GLY A 558 -18.06 -37.68 -12.53
N SER A 559 -18.38 -37.89 -13.79
CA SER A 559 -17.38 -38.09 -14.85
C SER A 559 -17.19 -36.79 -15.63
N TYR A 560 -15.95 -36.47 -15.92
CA TYR A 560 -15.53 -35.24 -16.56
C TYR A 560 -14.50 -35.49 -17.64
N THR A 561 -14.41 -34.54 -18.57
CA THR A 561 -13.42 -34.53 -19.64
C THR A 561 -12.64 -33.22 -19.60
N ILE A 562 -11.32 -33.30 -19.72
CA ILE A 562 -10.43 -32.17 -19.93
C ILE A 562 -10.18 -32.03 -21.41
N TYR A 563 -10.35 -30.82 -21.90
CA TYR A 563 -10.04 -30.40 -23.27
C TYR A 563 -8.94 -29.38 -23.28
N THR A 564 -8.15 -29.33 -24.35
CA THR A 564 -7.13 -28.34 -24.61
C THR A 564 -7.30 -27.73 -26.00
N GLY A 565 -6.94 -26.44 -26.18
CA GLY A 565 -7.26 -25.70 -27.39
C GLY A 565 -8.72 -25.26 -27.44
N GLY A 566 -9.28 -25.16 -28.64
CA GLY A 566 -10.66 -24.69 -28.81
C GLY A 566 -10.78 -23.17 -28.78
N SER A 567 -11.99 -22.68 -28.58
CA SER A 567 -12.36 -21.28 -28.55
C SER A 567 -13.36 -20.98 -27.44
N VAL A 568 -13.44 -19.74 -27.04
CA VAL A 568 -14.38 -19.22 -26.05
C VAL A 568 -15.20 -18.12 -26.69
N THR A 569 -16.51 -18.17 -26.47
CA THR A 569 -17.42 -17.09 -26.83
C THR A 569 -18.33 -16.77 -25.65
N ASP A 570 -18.71 -15.52 -25.52
CA ASP A 570 -19.52 -14.99 -24.43
C ASP A 570 -18.86 -15.18 -23.03
N GLY A 571 -19.55 -14.75 -21.97
CA GLY A 571 -19.09 -14.87 -20.59
C GLY A 571 -18.18 -13.72 -20.15
N SER A 572 -17.80 -13.75 -18.89
CA SER A 572 -16.84 -12.83 -18.28
C SER A 572 -15.52 -13.53 -17.99
N SER A 573 -14.42 -12.80 -18.09
CA SER A 573 -13.09 -13.31 -17.78
C SER A 573 -12.54 -12.67 -16.51
N PHE A 574 -12.05 -13.50 -15.59
CA PHE A 574 -11.23 -13.06 -14.47
C PHE A 574 -9.80 -13.58 -14.68
N TYR A 575 -8.94 -12.76 -15.26
CA TYR A 575 -7.54 -13.09 -15.58
C TYR A 575 -7.40 -14.43 -16.31
N GLY A 576 -8.16 -14.62 -17.37
CA GLY A 576 -8.17 -15.85 -18.16
C GLY A 576 -9.07 -16.97 -17.63
N LEU A 577 -9.63 -16.86 -16.43
CA LEU A 577 -10.67 -17.79 -15.94
C LEU A 577 -12.03 -17.26 -16.39
N TYR A 578 -12.68 -18.02 -17.29
CA TYR A 578 -13.97 -17.65 -17.89
C TYR A 578 -15.12 -18.30 -17.12
N THR A 579 -16.12 -17.49 -16.81
CA THR A 579 -17.40 -17.91 -16.20
C THR A 579 -18.56 -17.60 -17.12
N GLY A 580 -19.56 -18.51 -17.21
CA GLY A 580 -20.71 -18.35 -18.08
C GLY A 580 -20.40 -18.36 -19.59
N ALA A 581 -19.18 -18.73 -19.96
CA ALA A 581 -18.71 -18.76 -21.34
C ALA A 581 -19.11 -20.07 -22.05
N ILE A 582 -19.24 -20.01 -23.37
CA ILE A 582 -19.36 -21.15 -24.23
C ILE A 582 -17.97 -21.57 -24.68
N TYR A 583 -17.56 -22.77 -24.30
CA TYR A 583 -16.30 -23.38 -24.74
C TYR A 583 -16.53 -24.44 -25.78
N ASP A 584 -15.90 -24.36 -26.93
CA ASP A 584 -16.09 -25.27 -28.06
C ASP A 584 -14.80 -25.63 -28.79
N GLY A 585 -14.78 -26.76 -29.45
CA GLY A 585 -13.74 -27.16 -30.41
C GLY A 585 -12.44 -27.66 -29.81
N GLY A 586 -12.34 -27.86 -28.49
CA GLY A 586 -11.12 -28.38 -27.85
C GLY A 586 -10.84 -29.84 -28.18
N THR A 587 -9.56 -30.25 -28.14
CA THR A 587 -9.14 -31.64 -28.24
C THR A 587 -9.19 -32.29 -26.85
N GLN A 588 -9.81 -33.47 -26.76
CA GLN A 588 -9.82 -34.22 -25.52
C GLN A 588 -8.41 -34.59 -25.08
N ALA A 589 -8.02 -34.13 -23.89
CA ALA A 589 -6.72 -34.40 -23.30
C ALA A 589 -6.77 -35.55 -22.28
N ALA A 590 -7.82 -35.59 -21.46
CA ALA A 590 -7.99 -36.63 -20.45
C ALA A 590 -9.47 -36.78 -20.06
N THR A 591 -9.80 -37.92 -19.42
CA THR A 591 -11.09 -38.14 -18.72
C THR A 591 -10.81 -38.54 -17.28
N PHE A 592 -11.70 -38.19 -16.36
CA PHE A 592 -11.60 -38.60 -14.96
C PHE A 592 -12.97 -38.75 -14.30
N THR A 593 -12.99 -39.45 -13.19
CA THR A 593 -14.16 -39.51 -12.32
C THR A 593 -13.80 -38.91 -10.97
N ALA A 594 -14.50 -37.83 -10.58
CA ALA A 594 -14.31 -37.13 -9.31
C ALA A 594 -15.02 -37.86 -8.15
N ASN A 595 -14.66 -39.12 -7.88
CA ASN A 595 -15.22 -39.91 -6.79
C ASN A 595 -14.43 -39.77 -5.48
N SER A 596 -13.23 -39.21 -5.52
CA SER A 596 -12.38 -38.90 -4.37
C SER A 596 -12.42 -37.40 -4.07
N MET A 597 -12.00 -37.00 -2.86
CA MET A 597 -11.88 -35.57 -2.50
C MET A 597 -10.83 -34.87 -3.36
N VAL A 598 -9.72 -35.54 -3.65
CA VAL A 598 -8.67 -35.08 -4.58
C VAL A 598 -8.49 -36.17 -5.65
N THR A 599 -8.61 -35.75 -6.91
CA THR A 599 -8.38 -36.62 -8.07
C THR A 599 -7.16 -36.12 -8.82
N GLN A 600 -6.17 -36.96 -9.02
CA GLN A 600 -4.94 -36.65 -9.72
C GLN A 600 -4.84 -37.43 -11.03
N ILE A 601 -4.53 -36.75 -12.14
CA ILE A 601 -4.48 -37.31 -13.49
C ILE A 601 -3.31 -36.79 -14.30
N GLY A 602 -2.83 -37.52 -15.24
CA GLY A 602 -1.69 -37.19 -16.07
C GLY A 602 -0.36 -37.26 -15.29
N SER A 603 0.63 -36.49 -15.75
CA SER A 603 1.98 -36.42 -15.15
C SER A 603 2.10 -35.28 -14.14
N ALA A 604 1.07 -35.12 -13.30
CA ALA A 604 1.06 -34.03 -12.32
C ALA A 604 2.24 -34.17 -11.35
N SER A 605 2.96 -33.06 -11.14
CA SER A 605 3.96 -32.94 -10.08
C SER A 605 3.23 -32.53 -8.80
N GLY A 606 3.16 -33.45 -7.84
CA GLY A 606 2.69 -33.14 -6.50
C GLY A 606 3.86 -32.54 -5.71
N GLY A 607 3.65 -31.38 -5.11
CA GLY A 607 4.61 -30.72 -4.23
C GLY A 607 5.09 -31.67 -3.15
N GLY A 608 6.37 -31.76 -2.99
CA GLY A 608 7.05 -32.62 -2.06
C GLY A 608 8.37 -33.13 -2.61
N ASN A 609 9.21 -32.26 -3.18
CA ASN A 609 10.58 -32.63 -3.49
C ASN A 609 11.49 -32.18 -2.31
N PRO A 610 12.04 -33.11 -1.54
CA PRO A 610 13.08 -32.74 -0.57
C PRO A 610 14.40 -32.51 -1.34
N GLY A 611 14.64 -31.33 -1.86
CA GLY A 611 15.91 -31.05 -2.49
C GLY A 611 15.98 -29.91 -3.49
N GLY A 612 15.18 -28.87 -3.41
CA GLY A 612 15.48 -27.58 -4.02
C GLY A 612 16.44 -26.85 -3.09
N GLY A 613 17.63 -26.50 -3.57
CA GLY A 613 18.65 -25.88 -2.73
C GLY A 613 18.15 -24.58 -2.11
N GLY A 614 17.98 -24.62 -0.81
CA GLY A 614 17.74 -23.43 -0.03
C GLY A 614 18.88 -22.46 -0.27
N GLY A 615 18.59 -21.30 -0.82
CA GLY A 615 19.39 -20.13 -0.55
C GLY A 615 19.55 -20.03 0.97
N PRO A 616 20.63 -19.50 1.50
CA PRO A 616 20.88 -19.50 2.93
C PRO A 616 19.81 -18.65 3.64
N GLY A 617 18.71 -19.32 4.01
CA GLY A 617 17.70 -18.79 4.88
C GLY A 617 18.34 -18.33 6.18
N GLY A 618 17.96 -17.16 6.62
CA GLY A 618 18.41 -16.53 7.82
C GLY A 618 18.39 -17.49 9.00
N GLY A 619 19.56 -17.81 9.50
CA GLY A 619 19.74 -18.59 10.70
C GLY A 619 19.07 -17.90 11.88
N PRO A 620 18.61 -18.67 12.89
CA PRO A 620 17.98 -18.13 14.07
C PRO A 620 19.00 -17.29 14.85
N GLY A 621 18.84 -15.98 14.78
CA GLY A 621 19.54 -15.04 15.65
C GLY A 621 19.16 -15.33 17.08
N GLY A 622 20.00 -16.09 17.73
CA GLY A 622 19.88 -16.37 19.15
C GLY A 622 20.17 -15.14 20.00
N TRP A 623 19.24 -14.80 20.85
CA TRP A 623 19.34 -14.32 22.21
C TRP A 623 20.55 -13.46 22.61
N GLY A 624 20.25 -12.32 23.14
CA GLY A 624 21.11 -11.70 24.11
C GLY A 624 20.97 -10.20 24.33
N TRP A 625 20.16 -9.81 25.31
CA TRP A 625 20.10 -8.54 26.09
C TRP A 625 19.60 -7.29 25.43
#